data_5626f0e2501349b8969944f16e1ea9ae
#
_entry.id   5626f0e2501349b8969944f16e1ea9ae
#
_cell.length_a   1.000
_cell.length_b   1.000
_cell.length_c   1.000
_cell.angle_alpha   90.00
_cell.angle_beta   90.00
_cell.angle_gamma   90.00
#
_symmetry.space_group_name_H-M   'P 1'
#
loop_
_entity.id
_entity.type
_entity.pdbx_description
1 polymer ?
#
loop_
_entity_poly.entity_id
_entity_poly.type
_entity_poly.pdbx_seq_one_letter_code
_entity_poly.pdbx_strand_id
1 'polypeptide(L)'
;MSAALANKNKPFIYIMYDIPILFIFFNRLEVAQKTFERIREARPSRLYLAQDGFRKEKGEPEASKILHIRHTILSMIDWDCEVKTLFRQSNVGCGMGVKTAIDWMFENEDFGIILEDDCVVNPSFWPYMSELLSKYASDQRIGMIAGYNPLSKICSDASYTFSRYKACWGWATWRRAWKQMDIDMKWRSEDVCDSVINNMGGDGRDHRYWTYRLKAIDHNYVSAWDWQWYFTLASQNQLCVFPSCNLVDNIGFGEDATHTSLAGASRSADTNAITFPLIHPDYIVPNSDFDKCFYKHNNTIYNSIIQHIPFSLKRWIKTKILNRK
;
A
#
# COMPACT_ATOMS: atom_id res chain seq x y z
N MET A 1 36.74 11.15 40.42
CA MET A 1 35.32 11.36 40.13
C MET A 1 35.20 12.53 39.15
N SER A 2 35.01 12.24 37.91
CA SER A 2 34.72 13.27 36.87
C SER A 2 33.59 12.72 36.01
N ALA A 3 32.38 13.27 36.18
CA ALA A 3 31.22 12.91 35.42
C ALA A 3 31.35 13.49 34.00
N ALA A 4 31.38 12.60 33.02
CA ALA A 4 31.32 12.97 31.60
C ALA A 4 29.94 13.51 31.29
N LEU A 5 29.84 14.84 31.05
CA LEU A 5 28.69 15.50 30.49
C LEU A 5 28.45 15.00 29.08
N ALA A 6 27.36 14.23 28.89
CA ALA A 6 26.92 13.79 27.59
C ALA A 6 26.54 15.02 26.74
N ASN A 7 27.24 15.18 25.63
CA ASN A 7 27.07 16.26 24.66
C ASN A 7 25.74 16.14 23.94
N LYS A 8 24.72 16.92 24.33
CA LYS A 8 23.31 16.88 23.82
C LYS A 8 23.12 17.64 22.48
N ASN A 9 24.18 18.09 21.82
CA ASN A 9 24.08 18.85 20.59
C ASN A 9 24.88 18.20 19.45
N LYS A 10 24.51 16.97 19.03
CA LYS A 10 24.85 16.57 17.67
C LYS A 10 23.75 17.15 16.76
N PRO A 11 24.10 17.94 15.72
CA PRO A 11 23.11 18.36 14.74
C PRO A 11 22.52 17.10 14.11
N PHE A 12 21.19 16.99 14.12
CA PHE A 12 20.49 16.00 13.34
C PHE A 12 20.85 16.28 11.87
N ILE A 13 21.70 15.45 11.27
CA ILE A 13 21.91 15.47 9.82
C ILE A 13 20.63 14.89 9.24
N TYR A 14 19.73 15.77 8.77
CA TYR A 14 18.57 15.36 8.01
C TYR A 14 19.06 14.80 6.67
N ILE A 15 18.91 13.50 6.47
CA ILE A 15 19.19 12.88 5.18
C ILE A 15 17.98 13.21 4.30
N MET A 16 18.17 14.06 3.30
CA MET A 16 17.17 14.32 2.27
C MET A 16 17.13 13.11 1.32
N TYR A 17 15.99 12.50 1.19
CA TYR A 17 15.81 11.39 0.23
C TYR A 17 15.35 11.94 -1.12
N ASP A 18 16.16 11.75 -2.16
CA ASP A 18 15.80 12.12 -3.54
C ASP A 18 14.89 11.06 -4.18
N ILE A 19 13.77 10.79 -3.52
CA ILE A 19 12.76 9.85 -3.98
C ILE A 19 11.42 10.59 -4.03
N PRO A 20 10.73 10.58 -5.18
CA PRO A 20 9.38 11.12 -5.26
C PRO A 20 8.43 10.36 -4.35
N ILE A 21 7.67 11.09 -3.54
CA ILE A 21 6.63 10.52 -2.69
C ILE A 21 5.27 11.01 -3.15
N LEU A 22 4.37 10.08 -3.46
CA LEU A 22 2.96 10.34 -3.65
C LEU A 22 2.22 10.09 -2.34
N PHE A 23 1.64 11.13 -1.77
CA PHE A 23 0.77 11.05 -0.61
C PHE A 23 -0.69 11.22 -1.05
N ILE A 24 -1.49 10.17 -0.82
CA ILE A 24 -2.91 10.11 -1.17
C ILE A 24 -3.73 10.20 0.11
N PHE A 25 -4.58 11.20 0.23
CA PHE A 25 -5.40 11.42 1.43
C PHE A 25 -6.81 11.85 1.04
N PHE A 26 -7.75 11.77 1.98
CA PHE A 26 -9.12 12.15 1.69
C PHE A 26 -9.72 13.05 2.78
N ASN A 27 -10.46 12.49 3.74
CA ASN A 27 -11.25 13.26 4.70
C ASN A 27 -11.01 12.92 6.18
N ARG A 28 -9.86 12.32 6.50
CA ARG A 28 -9.44 11.91 7.85
C ARG A 28 -8.23 12.74 8.31
N LEU A 29 -8.46 13.92 8.87
CA LEU A 29 -7.40 14.88 9.19
C LEU A 29 -6.33 14.29 10.13
N GLU A 30 -6.75 13.75 11.28
CA GLU A 30 -5.81 13.26 12.29
C GLU A 30 -4.96 12.08 11.80
N VAL A 31 -5.57 11.21 10.99
CA VAL A 31 -4.90 10.07 10.37
C VAL A 31 -3.87 10.57 9.34
N ALA A 32 -4.29 11.47 8.44
CA ALA A 32 -3.44 12.07 7.42
C ALA A 32 -2.25 12.84 8.03
N GLN A 33 -2.46 13.58 9.11
CA GLN A 33 -1.39 14.30 9.80
C GLN A 33 -0.32 13.34 10.36
N LYS A 34 -0.72 12.22 10.99
CA LYS A 34 0.23 11.23 11.54
C LYS A 34 1.10 10.61 10.46
N THR A 35 0.53 10.26 9.32
CA THR A 35 1.30 9.76 8.19
C THR A 35 2.19 10.86 7.58
N PHE A 36 1.65 12.07 7.45
CA PHE A 36 2.39 13.19 6.88
C PHE A 36 3.60 13.61 7.74
N GLU A 37 3.53 13.49 9.08
CA GLU A 37 4.68 13.71 9.96
C GLU A 37 5.86 12.78 9.60
N ARG A 38 5.61 11.53 9.18
CA ARG A 38 6.68 10.64 8.71
C ARG A 38 7.28 11.11 7.38
N ILE A 39 6.45 11.65 6.48
CA ILE A 39 6.94 12.26 5.23
C ILE A 39 7.78 13.52 5.54
N ARG A 40 7.31 14.34 6.47
CA ARG A 40 8.04 15.54 6.92
C ARG A 40 9.40 15.21 7.52
N GLU A 41 9.51 14.14 8.31
CA GLU A 41 10.79 13.65 8.84
C GLU A 41 11.77 13.23 7.73
N ALA A 42 11.26 12.64 6.64
CA ALA A 42 12.06 12.21 5.49
C ALA A 42 12.54 13.36 4.61
N ARG A 43 11.82 14.50 4.60
CA ARG A 43 12.11 15.67 3.78
C ARG A 43 12.40 15.33 2.31
N PRO A 44 11.46 14.71 1.58
CA PRO A 44 11.67 14.38 0.18
C PRO A 44 11.90 15.65 -0.66
N SER A 45 12.74 15.56 -1.69
CA SER A 45 12.96 16.66 -2.64
C SER A 45 11.75 16.88 -3.56
N ARG A 46 10.91 15.87 -3.77
CA ARG A 46 9.72 15.90 -4.65
C ARG A 46 8.53 15.27 -3.95
N LEU A 47 7.45 16.02 -3.82
CA LEU A 47 6.24 15.63 -3.11
C LEU A 47 5.00 15.81 -4.00
N TYR A 48 4.28 14.74 -4.20
CA TYR A 48 3.01 14.68 -4.93
C TYR A 48 1.88 14.52 -3.93
N LEU A 49 0.96 15.48 -3.90
CA LEU A 49 -0.21 15.48 -3.01
C LEU A 49 -1.48 15.23 -3.83
N ALA A 50 -2.15 14.12 -3.60
CA ALA A 50 -3.40 13.80 -4.28
C ALA A 50 -4.55 13.69 -3.27
N GLN A 51 -5.65 14.42 -3.54
CA GLN A 51 -6.86 14.35 -2.73
C GLN A 51 -8.09 14.35 -3.61
N ASP A 52 -9.00 13.41 -3.35
CA ASP A 52 -10.29 13.35 -4.04
C ASP A 52 -11.21 14.51 -3.61
N GLY A 53 -12.19 14.82 -4.44
CA GLY A 53 -13.21 15.82 -4.14
C GLY A 53 -14.27 15.30 -3.17
N PHE A 54 -15.15 16.18 -2.71
CA PHE A 54 -16.24 15.80 -1.82
C PHE A 54 -17.32 14.98 -2.55
N ARG A 55 -18.00 14.14 -1.80
CA ARG A 55 -19.14 13.36 -2.28
C ARG A 55 -20.37 14.26 -2.33
N LYS A 56 -21.05 14.32 -3.47
CA LYS A 56 -22.21 15.21 -3.68
C LYS A 56 -23.30 15.05 -2.61
N GLU A 57 -23.55 13.81 -2.20
CA GLU A 57 -24.57 13.49 -1.19
C GLU A 57 -24.20 13.94 0.23
N LYS A 58 -22.93 14.30 0.48
CA LYS A 58 -22.45 14.85 1.77
C LYS A 58 -22.46 16.37 1.80
N GLY A 59 -22.49 17.02 0.63
CA GLY A 59 -22.63 18.46 0.49
C GLY A 59 -21.52 19.30 1.09
N GLU A 60 -21.85 20.54 1.44
CA GLU A 60 -20.93 21.57 1.93
C GLU A 60 -20.13 21.19 3.19
N PRO A 61 -20.66 20.44 4.17
CA PRO A 61 -19.85 20.04 5.33
C PRO A 61 -18.62 19.20 4.96
N GLU A 62 -18.75 18.28 3.98
CA GLU A 62 -17.60 17.50 3.53
C GLU A 62 -16.66 18.33 2.64
N ALA A 63 -17.19 19.24 1.82
CA ALA A 63 -16.40 20.16 1.00
C ALA A 63 -15.50 21.04 1.87
N SER A 64 -16.06 21.67 2.91
CA SER A 64 -15.32 22.49 3.87
C SER A 64 -14.27 21.68 4.63
N LYS A 65 -14.59 20.44 5.05
CA LYS A 65 -13.66 19.53 5.71
C LYS A 65 -12.47 19.19 4.81
N ILE A 66 -12.71 18.86 3.54
CA ILE A 66 -11.68 18.55 2.55
C ILE A 66 -10.75 19.76 2.33
N LEU A 67 -11.31 20.96 2.17
CA LEU A 67 -10.51 22.17 2.02
C LEU A 67 -9.64 22.43 3.25
N HIS A 68 -10.18 22.27 4.45
CA HIS A 68 -9.41 22.41 5.68
C HIS A 68 -8.24 21.43 5.74
N ILE A 69 -8.44 20.16 5.36
CA ILE A 69 -7.38 19.16 5.32
C ILE A 69 -6.29 19.55 4.31
N ARG A 70 -6.64 20.02 3.11
CA ARG A 70 -5.66 20.51 2.11
C ARG A 70 -4.77 21.60 2.68
N HIS A 71 -5.38 22.61 3.29
CA HIS A 71 -4.65 23.72 3.90
C HIS A 71 -3.73 23.24 5.02
N THR A 72 -4.22 22.34 5.88
CA THR A 72 -3.43 21.80 6.97
C THR A 72 -2.22 21.03 6.47
N ILE A 73 -2.39 20.10 5.53
CA ILE A 73 -1.28 19.31 4.97
C ILE A 73 -0.26 20.22 4.27
N LEU A 74 -0.70 21.19 3.47
CA LEU A 74 0.20 22.13 2.81
C LEU A 74 0.99 22.98 3.83
N SER A 75 0.38 23.38 4.94
CA SER A 75 1.05 24.17 5.99
C SER A 75 2.09 23.38 6.80
N MET A 76 2.06 22.05 6.74
CA MET A 76 3.06 21.19 7.39
C MET A 76 4.37 21.07 6.59
N ILE A 77 4.42 21.57 5.35
CA ILE A 77 5.61 21.54 4.51
C ILE A 77 6.53 22.70 4.92
N ASP A 78 7.56 22.40 5.70
CA ASP A 78 8.52 23.36 6.25
C ASP A 78 9.97 23.11 5.77
N TRP A 79 10.13 22.38 4.68
CA TRP A 79 11.41 22.12 4.04
C TRP A 79 11.35 22.44 2.54
N ASP A 80 12.52 22.61 1.94
CA ASP A 80 12.63 22.88 0.51
C ASP A 80 12.30 21.61 -0.29
N CYS A 81 11.21 21.63 -1.07
CA CYS A 81 10.84 20.56 -1.99
C CYS A 81 9.95 21.05 -3.14
N GLU A 82 10.02 20.36 -4.25
CA GLU A 82 9.07 20.56 -5.36
C GLU A 82 7.73 19.90 -4.99
N VAL A 83 6.68 20.70 -4.82
CA VAL A 83 5.33 20.23 -4.48
C VAL A 83 4.44 20.28 -5.71
N LYS A 84 3.87 19.14 -6.08
CA LYS A 84 2.82 19.03 -7.11
C LYS A 84 1.52 18.59 -6.43
N THR A 85 0.38 19.13 -6.90
CA THR A 85 -0.94 18.84 -6.30
C THR A 85 -1.94 18.36 -7.34
N LEU A 86 -2.70 17.31 -7.01
CA LEU A 86 -3.84 16.81 -7.75
C LEU A 86 -5.08 16.86 -6.82
N PHE A 87 -5.65 18.05 -6.68
CA PHE A 87 -6.82 18.28 -5.85
C PHE A 87 -8.09 18.31 -6.71
N ARG A 88 -8.88 17.24 -6.62
CA ARG A 88 -10.09 17.11 -7.44
C ARG A 88 -11.22 17.95 -6.90
N GLN A 89 -12.08 18.40 -7.80
CA GLN A 89 -13.30 19.16 -7.47
C GLN A 89 -14.45 18.23 -7.07
N SER A 90 -14.51 17.02 -7.64
CA SER A 90 -15.56 16.03 -7.39
C SER A 90 -14.94 14.69 -7.03
N ASN A 91 -15.67 13.90 -6.24
CA ASN A 91 -15.28 12.56 -5.84
C ASN A 91 -15.38 11.59 -7.03
N VAL A 92 -14.28 10.87 -7.30
CA VAL A 92 -14.22 9.82 -8.33
C VAL A 92 -14.18 8.43 -7.73
N GLY A 93 -14.19 8.33 -6.42
CA GLY A 93 -14.15 7.09 -5.64
C GLY A 93 -12.75 6.54 -5.44
N CYS A 94 -12.59 5.70 -4.40
CA CYS A 94 -11.30 5.20 -3.94
C CYS A 94 -10.49 4.53 -5.07
N GLY A 95 -11.09 3.60 -5.82
CA GLY A 95 -10.36 2.85 -6.85
C GLY A 95 -9.76 3.74 -7.94
N MET A 96 -10.59 4.57 -8.58
CA MET A 96 -10.13 5.48 -9.63
C MET A 96 -9.33 6.65 -9.07
N GLY A 97 -9.66 7.10 -7.86
CA GLY A 97 -8.93 8.16 -7.17
C GLY A 97 -7.45 7.82 -6.96
N VAL A 98 -7.18 6.62 -6.44
CA VAL A 98 -5.81 6.12 -6.23
C VAL A 98 -5.12 5.81 -7.56
N LYS A 99 -5.76 5.02 -8.45
CA LYS A 99 -5.19 4.65 -9.75
C LYS A 99 -4.74 5.86 -10.56
N THR A 100 -5.61 6.86 -10.70
CA THR A 100 -5.29 8.05 -11.52
C THR A 100 -4.33 9.01 -10.82
N ALA A 101 -4.19 8.98 -9.49
CA ALA A 101 -3.14 9.69 -8.77
C ALA A 101 -1.76 9.08 -9.05
N ILE A 102 -1.67 7.75 -9.09
CA ILE A 102 -0.43 7.05 -9.43
C ILE A 102 -0.07 7.26 -10.91
N ASP A 103 -1.05 7.21 -11.83
CA ASP A 103 -0.83 7.55 -13.24
C ASP A 103 -0.18 8.93 -13.38
N TRP A 104 -0.77 9.94 -12.74
CA TRP A 104 -0.29 11.31 -12.76
C TRP A 104 1.14 11.47 -12.20
N MET A 105 1.48 10.77 -11.12
CA MET A 105 2.86 10.78 -10.64
C MET A 105 3.82 10.20 -11.69
N PHE A 106 3.46 9.07 -12.29
CA PHE A 106 4.32 8.39 -13.29
C PHE A 106 4.31 9.03 -14.68
N GLU A 107 3.52 10.05 -14.94
CA GLU A 107 3.72 10.96 -16.08
C GLU A 107 5.03 11.76 -15.93
N ASN A 108 5.47 12.00 -14.71
CA ASN A 108 6.61 12.85 -14.39
C ASN A 108 7.82 12.08 -13.84
N GLU A 109 7.60 10.96 -13.15
CA GLU A 109 8.61 10.23 -12.39
C GLU A 109 8.85 8.83 -12.93
N ASP A 110 10.10 8.35 -12.87
CA ASP A 110 10.47 6.99 -13.30
C ASP A 110 10.23 5.94 -12.21
N PHE A 111 10.20 6.35 -10.96
CA PHE A 111 9.93 5.54 -9.78
C PHE A 111 9.32 6.41 -8.67
N GLY A 112 8.75 5.79 -7.65
CA GLY A 112 8.26 6.55 -6.51
C GLY A 112 7.69 5.68 -5.41
N ILE A 113 7.52 6.30 -4.24
CA ILE A 113 6.87 5.73 -3.06
C ILE A 113 5.42 6.21 -3.05
N ILE A 114 4.50 5.32 -2.72
CA ILE A 114 3.07 5.59 -2.61
C ILE A 114 2.63 5.33 -1.16
N LEU A 115 2.07 6.36 -0.52
CA LEU A 115 1.52 6.31 0.84
C LEU A 115 0.08 6.79 0.82
N GLU A 116 -0.81 6.01 1.43
CA GLU A 116 -2.17 6.45 1.77
C GLU A 116 -2.18 7.11 3.15
N ASP A 117 -3.24 7.85 3.47
CA ASP A 117 -3.33 8.67 4.68
C ASP A 117 -3.21 7.89 6.01
N ASP A 118 -3.37 6.57 5.98
CA ASP A 118 -3.29 5.68 7.15
C ASP A 118 -2.01 4.82 7.22
N CYS A 119 -1.03 5.05 6.38
CA CYS A 119 0.22 4.28 6.31
C CYS A 119 1.35 4.97 7.08
N VAL A 120 1.42 4.79 8.39
CA VAL A 120 2.48 5.35 9.24
C VAL A 120 3.73 4.48 9.14
N VAL A 121 4.80 5.03 8.58
CA VAL A 121 6.03 4.28 8.29
C VAL A 121 7.06 4.39 9.42
N ASN A 122 7.83 3.30 9.63
CA ASN A 122 9.00 3.30 10.50
C ASN A 122 10.15 4.10 9.85
N PRO A 123 11.01 4.80 10.58
CA PRO A 123 12.14 5.55 9.99
C PRO A 123 13.06 4.74 9.08
N SER A 124 13.23 3.43 9.30
CA SER A 124 14.02 2.55 8.44
C SER A 124 13.37 2.22 7.09
N PHE A 125 12.09 2.58 6.91
CA PHE A 125 11.38 2.44 5.63
C PHE A 125 12.06 3.25 4.51
N TRP A 126 12.50 4.46 4.79
CA TRP A 126 13.06 5.36 3.79
C TRP A 126 14.35 4.84 3.15
N PRO A 127 15.41 4.51 3.93
CA PRO A 127 16.62 3.94 3.35
C PRO A 127 16.37 2.57 2.70
N TYR A 128 15.44 1.74 3.25
CA TYR A 128 15.05 0.48 2.63
C TYR A 128 14.46 0.69 1.23
N MET A 129 13.50 1.60 1.08
CA MET A 129 12.90 1.91 -0.23
C MET A 129 13.92 2.51 -1.20
N SER A 130 14.77 3.43 -0.72
CA SER A 130 15.81 4.08 -1.52
C SER A 130 16.78 3.07 -2.14
N GLU A 131 17.31 2.17 -1.34
CA GLU A 131 18.27 1.17 -1.78
C GLU A 131 17.66 0.19 -2.78
N LEU A 132 16.45 -0.30 -2.50
CA LEU A 132 15.81 -1.30 -3.34
C LEU A 132 15.22 -0.73 -4.65
N LEU A 133 14.71 0.50 -4.64
CA LEU A 133 14.30 1.20 -5.85
C LEU A 133 15.48 1.35 -6.81
N SER A 134 16.65 1.73 -6.30
CA SER A 134 17.88 1.81 -7.09
C SER A 134 18.36 0.43 -7.57
N LYS A 135 18.44 -0.53 -6.65
CA LYS A 135 18.95 -1.89 -6.94
C LYS A 135 18.16 -2.61 -8.04
N TYR A 136 16.84 -2.49 -8.02
CA TYR A 136 15.94 -3.19 -8.95
C TYR A 136 15.39 -2.29 -10.07
N ALA A 137 15.98 -1.14 -10.31
CA ALA A 137 15.46 -0.17 -11.28
C ALA A 137 15.24 -0.76 -12.68
N SER A 138 16.15 -1.60 -13.16
CA SER A 138 16.11 -2.26 -14.48
C SER A 138 15.62 -3.71 -14.46
N ASP A 139 15.44 -4.32 -13.27
CA ASP A 139 15.07 -5.74 -13.18
C ASP A 139 13.57 -5.95 -13.41
N GLN A 140 13.23 -6.48 -14.58
CA GLN A 140 11.85 -6.70 -15.00
C GLN A 140 11.12 -7.79 -14.20
N ARG A 141 11.82 -8.62 -13.44
CA ARG A 141 11.23 -9.65 -12.57
C ARG A 141 10.56 -9.04 -11.34
N ILE A 142 10.96 -7.80 -10.96
CA ILE A 142 10.45 -7.11 -9.78
C ILE A 142 9.53 -5.99 -10.23
N GLY A 143 8.27 -6.05 -9.80
CA GLY A 143 7.26 -5.04 -10.09
C GLY A 143 6.91 -4.14 -8.91
N MET A 144 7.22 -4.55 -7.67
CA MET A 144 6.77 -3.85 -6.48
C MET A 144 7.71 -4.08 -5.30
N ILE A 145 7.84 -3.07 -4.43
CA ILE A 145 8.49 -3.17 -3.12
C ILE A 145 7.43 -2.83 -2.07
N ALA A 146 7.11 -3.76 -1.18
CA ALA A 146 6.21 -3.53 -0.05
C ALA A 146 6.98 -3.01 1.17
N GLY A 147 6.35 -2.12 1.94
CA GLY A 147 6.80 -1.76 3.29
C GLY A 147 6.12 -2.59 4.36
N TYR A 148 4.89 -3.01 4.10
CA TYR A 148 4.10 -3.83 5.02
C TYR A 148 4.47 -5.31 4.94
N ASN A 149 4.68 -5.92 6.10
CA ASN A 149 4.84 -7.37 6.25
C ASN A 149 3.91 -7.89 7.36
N PRO A 150 2.82 -8.61 7.00
CA PRO A 150 1.85 -9.10 8.00
C PRO A 150 2.39 -10.18 8.91
N LEU A 151 3.52 -10.81 8.57
CA LEU A 151 4.12 -11.91 9.34
C LEU A 151 5.06 -11.42 10.44
N SER A 152 5.24 -10.10 10.59
CA SER A 152 6.11 -9.44 11.56
C SER A 152 7.59 -9.82 11.48
N LYS A 153 7.92 -11.04 11.09
CA LYS A 153 9.29 -11.55 10.91
C LYS A 153 9.35 -12.66 9.87
N ILE A 154 10.40 -12.66 9.07
CA ILE A 154 10.76 -13.75 8.15
C ILE A 154 11.91 -14.55 8.77
N CYS A 155 11.83 -15.87 8.73
CA CYS A 155 12.93 -16.74 9.12
C CYS A 155 13.96 -16.78 7.97
N SER A 156 14.79 -15.74 7.88
CA SER A 156 15.86 -15.62 6.90
C SER A 156 16.93 -14.68 7.45
N ASP A 157 18.19 -14.91 7.10
CA ASP A 157 19.29 -14.00 7.41
C ASP A 157 19.27 -12.76 6.48
N ALA A 158 18.55 -12.83 5.36
CA ALA A 158 18.40 -11.69 4.44
C ALA A 158 17.44 -10.63 4.99
N SER A 159 17.71 -9.37 4.64
CA SER A 159 16.90 -8.24 5.07
C SER A 159 15.50 -8.17 4.40
N TYR A 160 15.28 -8.98 3.38
CA TYR A 160 14.01 -9.05 2.63
C TYR A 160 13.90 -10.36 1.86
N THR A 161 12.71 -10.63 1.32
CA THR A 161 12.44 -11.80 0.48
C THR A 161 11.60 -11.43 -0.74
N PHE A 162 11.49 -12.34 -1.71
CA PHE A 162 10.62 -12.20 -2.86
C PHE A 162 9.38 -13.06 -2.69
N SER A 163 8.24 -12.57 -3.18
CA SER A 163 6.95 -13.24 -3.04
C SER A 163 6.11 -13.08 -4.30
N ARG A 164 5.25 -14.07 -4.54
CA ARG A 164 4.13 -13.93 -5.48
C ARG A 164 3.00 -13.08 -4.92
N TYR A 165 2.88 -12.98 -3.60
CA TYR A 165 1.95 -12.08 -2.94
C TYR A 165 2.38 -10.62 -3.07
N LYS A 166 1.46 -9.69 -2.82
CA LYS A 166 1.66 -8.25 -2.90
C LYS A 166 0.96 -7.58 -1.72
N ALA A 167 1.43 -6.37 -1.35
CA ALA A 167 0.83 -5.57 -0.28
C ALA A 167 1.01 -4.08 -0.56
N CYS A 168 -0.10 -3.30 -0.57
CA CYS A 168 -0.12 -1.89 -0.95
C CYS A 168 -0.09 -0.91 0.24
N TRP A 169 0.16 -1.35 1.45
CA TRP A 169 0.31 -0.44 2.57
C TRP A 169 1.74 0.08 2.65
N GLY A 170 1.95 1.33 2.22
CA GLY A 170 3.28 1.92 2.09
C GLY A 170 4.17 1.09 1.17
N TRP A 171 4.24 1.46 -0.07
CA TRP A 171 4.89 0.67 -1.11
C TRP A 171 5.57 1.55 -2.15
N ALA A 172 6.40 0.94 -2.99
CA ALA A 172 7.08 1.61 -4.07
C ALA A 172 7.06 0.78 -5.35
N THR A 173 7.14 1.47 -6.48
CA THR A 173 7.24 0.85 -7.81
C THR A 173 7.89 1.81 -8.81
N TRP A 174 7.97 1.38 -10.05
CA TRP A 174 8.57 2.10 -11.17
C TRP A 174 7.53 2.35 -12.27
N ARG A 175 7.71 3.43 -13.04
CA ARG A 175 6.91 3.73 -14.24
C ARG A 175 6.84 2.52 -15.17
N ARG A 176 7.98 1.80 -15.36
CA ARG A 176 8.05 0.60 -16.22
C ARG A 176 7.07 -0.50 -15.82
N ALA A 177 6.87 -0.70 -14.51
CA ALA A 177 5.92 -1.69 -14.01
C ALA A 177 4.49 -1.15 -14.05
N TRP A 178 4.27 0.09 -13.58
CA TRP A 178 2.95 0.70 -13.52
C TRP A 178 2.30 0.92 -14.90
N LYS A 179 3.10 1.18 -15.95
CA LYS A 179 2.60 1.26 -17.33
C LYS A 179 1.86 0.01 -17.81
N GLN A 180 2.06 -1.12 -17.16
CA GLN A 180 1.38 -2.38 -17.46
C GLN A 180 0.02 -2.51 -16.76
N MET A 181 -0.36 -1.53 -15.91
CA MET A 181 -1.59 -1.56 -15.12
C MET A 181 -2.82 -1.82 -15.99
N ASP A 182 -3.40 -3.01 -15.85
CA ASP A 182 -4.60 -3.45 -16.54
C ASP A 182 -5.79 -3.46 -15.56
N ILE A 183 -6.42 -2.30 -15.40
CA ILE A 183 -7.57 -2.12 -14.51
C ILE A 183 -8.76 -2.95 -14.97
N ASP A 184 -8.89 -3.20 -16.27
CA ASP A 184 -9.98 -3.96 -16.89
C ASP A 184 -9.72 -5.47 -16.88
N MET A 185 -8.50 -5.89 -16.49
CA MET A 185 -8.08 -7.30 -16.44
C MET A 185 -8.33 -8.03 -17.77
N LYS A 186 -7.84 -7.46 -18.88
CA LYS A 186 -8.02 -7.96 -20.27
C LYS A 186 -7.46 -9.37 -20.47
N TRP A 187 -6.43 -9.76 -19.68
CA TRP A 187 -5.87 -11.11 -19.65
C TRP A 187 -6.92 -12.20 -19.39
N ARG A 188 -8.08 -11.86 -18.83
CA ARG A 188 -9.17 -12.82 -18.54
C ARG A 188 -9.85 -13.37 -19.80
N SER A 189 -9.78 -12.66 -20.90
CA SER A 189 -10.30 -13.12 -22.20
C SER A 189 -9.30 -13.96 -23.01
N GLU A 190 -8.08 -14.13 -22.48
CA GLU A 190 -7.02 -14.90 -23.11
C GLU A 190 -6.90 -16.30 -22.48
N ASP A 191 -6.24 -17.22 -23.19
CA ASP A 191 -5.99 -18.61 -22.72
C ASP A 191 -5.03 -18.71 -21.52
N VAL A 192 -4.62 -17.55 -20.95
CA VAL A 192 -3.67 -17.45 -19.84
C VAL A 192 -4.34 -17.26 -18.47
N CYS A 193 -5.66 -17.21 -18.40
CA CYS A 193 -6.41 -16.87 -17.18
C CYS A 193 -5.98 -17.71 -15.96
N ASP A 194 -5.99 -19.03 -16.08
CA ASP A 194 -5.57 -19.93 -15.00
C ASP A 194 -4.09 -19.74 -14.62
N SER A 195 -3.24 -19.47 -15.60
CA SER A 195 -1.81 -19.20 -15.37
C SER A 195 -1.61 -17.93 -14.55
N VAL A 196 -2.35 -16.86 -14.86
CA VAL A 196 -2.31 -15.60 -14.09
C VAL A 196 -2.77 -15.81 -12.65
N ILE A 197 -3.88 -16.55 -12.45
CA ILE A 197 -4.38 -16.84 -11.11
C ILE A 197 -3.37 -17.70 -10.32
N ASN A 198 -2.73 -18.69 -10.95
CA ASN A 198 -1.70 -19.51 -10.33
C ASN A 198 -0.45 -18.71 -9.95
N ASN A 199 -0.13 -17.64 -10.70
CA ASN A 199 0.99 -16.73 -10.39
C ASN A 199 0.69 -15.77 -9.22
N MET A 200 -0.55 -15.75 -8.71
CA MET A 200 -0.92 -15.00 -7.52
C MET A 200 -0.53 -15.69 -6.21
N GLY A 201 -0.20 -16.96 -6.25
CA GLY A 201 0.20 -17.77 -5.12
C GLY A 201 0.95 -19.02 -5.58
N GLY A 202 1.02 -20.05 -4.77
CA GLY A 202 1.86 -21.22 -5.02
C GLY A 202 1.12 -22.55 -5.14
N ASP A 203 -0.16 -22.64 -4.82
CA ASP A 203 -0.90 -23.91 -4.83
C ASP A 203 -2.41 -23.76 -5.16
N GLY A 204 -3.13 -24.89 -5.26
CA GLY A 204 -4.55 -24.89 -5.60
C GLY A 204 -5.48 -24.22 -4.57
N ARG A 205 -5.01 -23.94 -3.34
CA ARG A 205 -5.75 -23.16 -2.33
C ARG A 205 -5.69 -21.68 -2.67
N ASP A 206 -4.53 -21.20 -3.11
CA ASP A 206 -4.33 -19.85 -3.60
C ASP A 206 -5.22 -19.60 -4.83
N HIS A 207 -5.30 -20.54 -5.74
CA HIS A 207 -6.16 -20.44 -6.92
C HIS A 207 -7.63 -20.20 -6.51
N ARG A 208 -8.19 -20.95 -5.56
CA ARG A 208 -9.57 -20.74 -5.06
C ARG A 208 -9.75 -19.39 -4.39
N TYR A 209 -8.78 -18.99 -3.58
CA TYR A 209 -8.78 -17.70 -2.88
C TYR A 209 -8.82 -16.52 -3.87
N TRP A 210 -8.01 -16.53 -4.91
CA TRP A 210 -7.95 -15.47 -5.89
C TRP A 210 -9.13 -15.50 -6.88
N THR A 211 -9.60 -16.68 -7.27
CA THR A 211 -10.85 -16.83 -8.04
C THR A 211 -12.05 -16.23 -7.31
N TYR A 212 -12.12 -16.40 -5.98
CA TYR A 212 -13.16 -15.75 -5.19
C TYR A 212 -13.06 -14.22 -5.24
N ARG A 213 -11.86 -13.66 -5.20
CA ARG A 213 -11.66 -12.20 -5.31
C ARG A 213 -12.04 -11.64 -6.67
N LEU A 214 -11.74 -12.34 -7.75
CA LEU A 214 -12.24 -11.99 -9.09
C LEU A 214 -13.77 -11.93 -9.11
N LYS A 215 -14.43 -12.94 -8.56
CA LYS A 215 -15.89 -12.95 -8.45
C LYS A 215 -16.42 -11.78 -7.60
N ALA A 216 -15.71 -11.38 -6.55
CA ALA A 216 -16.11 -10.24 -5.74
C ALA A 216 -16.03 -8.92 -6.52
N ILE A 217 -15.04 -8.76 -7.40
CA ILE A 217 -14.95 -7.63 -8.35
C ILE A 217 -16.12 -7.67 -9.33
N ASP A 218 -16.37 -8.82 -9.98
CA ASP A 218 -17.43 -8.99 -10.96
C ASP A 218 -18.83 -8.66 -10.40
N HIS A 219 -19.04 -8.98 -9.15
CA HIS A 219 -20.29 -8.67 -8.45
C HIS A 219 -20.34 -7.26 -7.85
N ASN A 220 -19.37 -6.39 -8.11
CA ASN A 220 -19.25 -5.06 -7.49
C ASN A 220 -19.37 -5.12 -5.95
N TYR A 221 -18.87 -6.20 -5.34
CA TYR A 221 -18.89 -6.36 -3.88
C TYR A 221 -17.78 -5.57 -3.19
N VAL A 222 -16.70 -5.31 -3.91
CA VAL A 222 -15.54 -4.51 -3.49
C VAL A 222 -15.23 -3.49 -4.56
N SER A 223 -14.79 -2.30 -4.14
CA SER A 223 -14.19 -1.28 -5.01
C SER A 223 -12.68 -1.36 -4.82
N ALA A 224 -12.05 -2.30 -5.52
CA ALA A 224 -10.62 -2.51 -5.44
C ALA A 224 -9.91 -1.88 -6.65
N TRP A 225 -8.69 -1.45 -6.48
CA TRP A 225 -7.70 -1.13 -7.50
C TRP A 225 -6.45 -1.98 -7.28
N ASP A 226 -6.19 -2.32 -6.04
CA ASP A 226 -5.03 -3.07 -5.57
C ASP A 226 -5.04 -4.52 -6.08
N TRP A 227 -6.19 -5.19 -6.09
CA TRP A 227 -6.28 -6.55 -6.65
C TRP A 227 -6.04 -6.56 -8.16
N GLN A 228 -6.54 -5.58 -8.91
CA GLN A 228 -6.22 -5.43 -10.33
C GLN A 228 -4.73 -5.21 -10.55
N TRP A 229 -4.08 -4.40 -9.69
CA TRP A 229 -2.64 -4.24 -9.71
C TRP A 229 -1.90 -5.56 -9.43
N TYR A 230 -2.34 -6.31 -8.43
CA TYR A 230 -1.75 -7.61 -8.11
C TYR A 230 -1.88 -8.60 -9.26
N PHE A 231 -3.05 -8.67 -9.91
CA PHE A 231 -3.25 -9.48 -11.10
C PHE A 231 -2.42 -8.99 -12.28
N THR A 232 -2.25 -7.68 -12.44
CA THR A 232 -1.36 -7.13 -13.46
C THR A 232 0.07 -7.62 -13.27
N LEU A 233 0.61 -7.54 -12.05
CA LEU A 233 1.95 -8.06 -11.75
C LEU A 233 2.06 -9.57 -11.99
N ALA A 234 1.02 -10.32 -11.63
CA ALA A 234 0.98 -11.78 -11.85
C ALA A 234 0.93 -12.15 -13.34
N SER A 235 0.20 -11.39 -14.16
CA SER A 235 0.14 -11.60 -15.63
C SER A 235 1.48 -11.35 -16.31
N GLN A 236 2.38 -10.58 -15.67
CA GLN A 236 3.72 -10.28 -16.14
C GLN A 236 4.81 -11.10 -15.44
N ASN A 237 4.46 -12.09 -14.63
CA ASN A 237 5.38 -12.87 -13.78
C ASN A 237 6.24 -12.03 -12.84
N GLN A 238 5.76 -10.87 -12.42
CA GLN A 238 6.50 -9.96 -11.55
C GLN A 238 6.28 -10.26 -10.08
N LEU A 239 7.38 -10.26 -9.34
CA LEU A 239 7.43 -10.48 -7.91
C LEU A 239 7.34 -9.18 -7.13
N CYS A 240 6.94 -9.29 -5.87
CA CYS A 240 7.01 -8.25 -4.87
C CYS A 240 8.16 -8.54 -3.89
N VAL A 241 8.88 -7.50 -3.48
CA VAL A 241 9.88 -7.55 -2.41
C VAL A 241 9.18 -7.27 -1.09
N PHE A 242 9.36 -8.13 -0.08
CA PHE A 242 8.84 -7.95 1.27
C PHE A 242 9.98 -7.77 2.28
N PRO A 243 9.94 -6.78 3.17
CA PRO A 243 10.95 -6.60 4.21
C PRO A 243 10.92 -7.76 5.22
N SER A 244 12.06 -8.05 5.86
CA SER A 244 12.16 -9.12 6.87
C SER A 244 11.35 -8.84 8.15
N CYS A 245 10.97 -7.58 8.38
CA CYS A 245 10.08 -7.15 9.45
C CYS A 245 9.07 -6.13 8.92
N ASN A 246 7.99 -5.89 9.64
CA ASN A 246 7.00 -4.90 9.24
C ASN A 246 7.53 -3.47 9.41
N LEU A 247 7.45 -2.65 8.35
CA LEU A 247 7.89 -1.26 8.33
C LEU A 247 6.73 -0.25 8.31
N VAL A 248 5.48 -0.71 8.25
CA VAL A 248 4.29 0.14 8.10
C VAL A 248 3.21 -0.24 9.10
N ASP A 249 2.80 0.73 9.91
CA ASP A 249 1.60 0.63 10.75
C ASP A 249 0.42 1.23 9.98
N ASN A 250 -0.58 0.42 9.67
CA ASN A 250 -1.84 0.91 9.11
C ASN A 250 -2.79 1.29 10.26
N ILE A 251 -3.02 2.59 10.43
CA ILE A 251 -3.87 3.15 11.49
C ILE A 251 -5.32 3.41 11.03
N GLY A 252 -5.69 2.95 9.85
CA GLY A 252 -7.00 3.19 9.20
C GLY A 252 -8.14 2.30 9.70
N PHE A 253 -7.95 1.57 10.81
CA PHE A 253 -8.97 0.70 11.42
C PHE A 253 -9.86 1.51 12.35
N GLY A 254 -11.14 1.68 11.99
CA GLY A 254 -12.11 2.42 12.81
C GLY A 254 -13.48 2.55 12.15
N GLU A 255 -14.40 3.26 12.79
CA GLU A 255 -15.77 3.46 12.28
C GLU A 255 -15.81 4.19 10.93
N ASP A 256 -14.81 5.02 10.64
CA ASP A 256 -14.67 5.78 9.38
C ASP A 256 -13.86 5.04 8.30
N ALA A 257 -13.46 3.78 8.52
CA ALA A 257 -12.68 3.02 7.57
C ALA A 257 -13.51 2.59 6.35
N THR A 258 -13.02 2.86 5.14
CA THR A 258 -13.72 2.55 3.89
C THR A 258 -13.79 1.03 3.62
N HIS A 259 -12.76 0.27 3.99
CA HIS A 259 -12.64 -1.16 3.67
C HIS A 259 -12.40 -2.06 4.88
N THR A 260 -12.05 -1.52 6.05
CA THR A 260 -11.62 -2.27 7.24
C THR A 260 -12.59 -2.19 8.43
N SER A 261 -13.86 -1.82 8.17
CA SER A 261 -14.90 -1.63 9.21
C SER A 261 -15.49 -2.92 9.79
N LEU A 262 -15.07 -4.10 9.34
CA LEU A 262 -15.53 -5.37 9.92
C LEU A 262 -14.73 -5.72 11.18
N ALA A 263 -15.42 -5.93 12.29
CA ALA A 263 -14.83 -6.47 13.52
C ALA A 263 -14.12 -7.79 13.20
N GLY A 264 -12.78 -7.81 13.27
CA GLY A 264 -11.95 -8.95 12.89
C GLY A 264 -10.89 -8.64 11.82
N ALA A 265 -10.87 -7.43 11.22
CA ALA A 265 -9.70 -6.98 10.49
C ALA A 265 -8.51 -6.99 11.45
N SER A 266 -7.45 -7.76 11.14
CA SER A 266 -6.28 -7.85 11.99
C SER A 266 -5.69 -6.44 12.16
N ARG A 267 -5.35 -6.08 13.40
CA ARG A 267 -4.53 -4.89 13.64
C ARG A 267 -3.26 -5.03 12.81
N SER A 268 -2.74 -3.90 12.34
CA SER A 268 -1.40 -3.85 11.77
C SER A 268 -0.42 -4.58 12.69
N ALA A 269 0.50 -5.33 12.10
CA ALA A 269 1.59 -5.91 12.86
C ALA A 269 2.49 -4.79 13.41
N ASP A 270 3.04 -4.98 14.62
CA ASP A 270 3.99 -4.03 15.19
C ASP A 270 5.12 -3.72 14.19
N THR A 271 5.48 -2.45 14.06
CA THR A 271 6.61 -2.07 13.23
C THR A 271 7.94 -2.28 13.94
N ASN A 272 8.93 -2.74 13.20
CA ASN A 272 10.29 -2.91 13.70
C ASN A 272 11.28 -2.24 12.74
N ALA A 273 12.42 -1.80 13.27
CA ALA A 273 13.47 -1.25 12.43
C ALA A 273 14.21 -2.39 11.70
N ILE A 274 14.44 -2.21 10.41
CA ILE A 274 15.36 -3.06 9.63
C ILE A 274 16.80 -2.59 9.85
N THR A 275 17.74 -3.55 9.90
CA THR A 275 19.16 -3.26 10.13
C THR A 275 19.88 -2.97 8.80
N PHE A 276 20.82 -2.03 8.82
CA PHE A 276 21.67 -1.66 7.69
C PHE A 276 23.14 -1.96 7.98
N PRO A 277 23.95 -2.31 6.94
CA PRO A 277 23.56 -2.43 5.54
C PRO A 277 22.58 -3.57 5.30
N LEU A 278 21.76 -3.47 4.23
CA LEU A 278 20.84 -4.55 3.87
C LEU A 278 21.61 -5.82 3.44
N ILE A 279 21.19 -6.96 3.95
CA ILE A 279 21.65 -8.26 3.47
C ILE A 279 20.73 -8.71 2.33
N HIS A 280 21.26 -8.74 1.12
CA HIS A 280 20.49 -9.09 -0.08
C HIS A 280 20.42 -10.60 -0.27
N PRO A 281 19.29 -11.18 -0.69
CA PRO A 281 19.22 -12.56 -1.17
C PRO A 281 20.08 -12.75 -2.42
N ASP A 282 20.80 -13.87 -2.52
CA ASP A 282 21.62 -14.22 -3.68
C ASP A 282 20.78 -14.51 -4.94
N TYR A 283 19.54 -14.98 -4.76
CA TYR A 283 18.66 -15.41 -5.84
C TYR A 283 17.33 -14.70 -5.81
N ILE A 284 16.83 -14.30 -6.98
CA ILE A 284 15.51 -13.70 -7.16
C ILE A 284 14.52 -14.83 -7.48
N VAL A 285 14.03 -15.48 -6.45
CA VAL A 285 13.01 -16.52 -6.51
C VAL A 285 11.97 -16.31 -5.42
N PRO A 286 10.69 -16.61 -5.66
CA PRO A 286 9.68 -16.49 -4.62
C PRO A 286 9.95 -17.46 -3.47
N ASN A 287 9.86 -16.95 -2.25
CA ASN A 287 10.00 -17.76 -1.05
C ASN A 287 8.67 -18.50 -0.76
N SER A 288 8.66 -19.80 -1.04
CA SER A 288 7.45 -20.62 -0.90
C SER A 288 6.96 -20.74 0.54
N ASP A 289 7.84 -20.67 1.54
CA ASP A 289 7.42 -20.75 2.94
C ASP A 289 6.83 -19.43 3.43
N PHE A 290 7.39 -18.30 2.97
CA PHE A 290 6.77 -17.01 3.17
C PHE A 290 5.38 -16.96 2.51
N ASP A 291 5.25 -17.38 1.27
CA ASP A 291 3.98 -17.39 0.54
C ASP A 291 2.92 -18.24 1.26
N LYS A 292 3.29 -19.45 1.75
CA LYS A 292 2.39 -20.29 2.56
C LYS A 292 1.95 -19.62 3.88
N CYS A 293 2.87 -18.95 4.57
CA CYS A 293 2.56 -18.23 5.81
C CYS A 293 1.66 -17.03 5.53
N PHE A 294 1.94 -16.28 4.46
CA PHE A 294 1.13 -15.15 4.02
C PHE A 294 -0.30 -15.59 3.66
N TYR A 295 -0.45 -16.70 2.93
CA TYR A 295 -1.76 -17.29 2.66
C TYR A 295 -2.52 -17.60 3.95
N LYS A 296 -1.89 -18.30 4.90
CA LYS A 296 -2.53 -18.67 6.18
C LYS A 296 -2.97 -17.44 6.98
N HIS A 297 -2.15 -16.39 6.98
CA HIS A 297 -2.48 -15.14 7.66
C HIS A 297 -3.74 -14.49 7.06
N ASN A 298 -3.83 -14.43 5.73
CA ASN A 298 -4.95 -13.77 5.03
C ASN A 298 -6.19 -14.64 4.88
N ASN A 299 -6.06 -15.96 4.93
CA ASN A 299 -7.16 -16.90 4.71
C ASN A 299 -7.45 -17.72 5.95
N THR A 300 -7.95 -17.05 6.98
CA THR A 300 -8.43 -17.69 8.22
C THR A 300 -9.61 -18.63 7.94
N ILE A 301 -9.90 -19.55 8.87
CA ILE A 301 -11.06 -20.45 8.79
C ILE A 301 -12.34 -19.65 8.57
N TYR A 302 -12.50 -18.52 9.27
CA TYR A 302 -13.63 -17.60 9.11
C TYR A 302 -13.73 -17.07 7.66
N ASN A 303 -12.64 -16.58 7.09
CA ASN A 303 -12.59 -16.10 5.70
C ASN A 303 -12.89 -17.23 4.71
N SER A 304 -12.41 -18.45 4.98
CA SER A 304 -12.68 -19.62 4.15
C SER A 304 -14.18 -19.98 4.14
N ILE A 305 -14.86 -19.90 5.29
CA ILE A 305 -16.31 -20.13 5.37
C ILE A 305 -17.08 -19.05 4.61
N ILE A 306 -16.71 -17.76 4.82
CA ILE A 306 -17.38 -16.64 4.16
C ILE A 306 -17.30 -16.75 2.63
N GLN A 307 -16.21 -17.27 2.07
CA GLN A 307 -16.07 -17.44 0.62
C GLN A 307 -17.21 -18.30 -0.01
N HIS A 308 -17.79 -19.21 0.75
CA HIS A 308 -18.89 -20.08 0.29
C HIS A 308 -20.28 -19.42 0.39
N ILE A 309 -20.40 -18.28 1.06
CA ILE A 309 -21.68 -17.56 1.15
C ILE A 309 -21.94 -16.80 -0.16
N PRO A 310 -23.12 -16.92 -0.79
CA PRO A 310 -23.48 -16.16 -2.00
C PRO A 310 -23.35 -14.63 -1.80
N PHE A 311 -22.88 -13.90 -2.81
CA PHE A 311 -22.72 -12.44 -2.73
C PHE A 311 -24.03 -11.70 -2.48
N SER A 312 -25.16 -12.19 -2.99
CA SER A 312 -26.49 -11.66 -2.70
C SER A 312 -26.82 -11.69 -1.21
N LEU A 313 -26.55 -12.82 -0.55
CA LEU A 313 -26.78 -12.97 0.89
C LEU A 313 -25.82 -12.10 1.71
N LYS A 314 -24.54 -12.02 1.33
CA LYS A 314 -23.56 -11.12 1.96
C LYS A 314 -24.01 -9.67 1.87
N ARG A 315 -24.51 -9.23 0.70
CA ARG A 315 -25.01 -7.87 0.48
C ARG A 315 -26.23 -7.59 1.37
N TRP A 316 -27.17 -8.55 1.43
CA TRP A 316 -28.33 -8.45 2.30
C TRP A 316 -27.96 -8.32 3.78
N ILE A 317 -27.02 -9.17 4.27
CA ILE A 317 -26.51 -9.11 5.66
C ILE A 317 -25.87 -7.75 5.92
N LYS A 318 -25.00 -7.26 5.03
CA LYS A 318 -24.32 -5.96 5.13
C LYS A 318 -25.33 -4.82 5.23
N THR A 319 -26.35 -4.80 4.38
CA THR A 319 -27.41 -3.79 4.40
C THR A 319 -28.21 -3.83 5.70
N LYS A 320 -28.56 -5.03 6.22
CA LYS A 320 -29.30 -5.17 7.47
C LYS A 320 -28.52 -4.72 8.70
N ILE A 321 -27.20 -4.92 8.71
CA ILE A 321 -26.31 -4.48 9.81
C ILE A 321 -26.13 -2.96 9.75
N LEU A 322 -25.92 -2.37 8.56
CA LEU A 322 -25.76 -0.93 8.38
C LEU A 322 -27.05 -0.13 8.66
N ASN A 323 -28.23 -0.70 8.39
CA ASN A 323 -29.51 -0.05 8.67
C ASN A 323 -29.94 -0.18 10.14
N ARG A 324 -29.14 -0.84 11.00
CA ARG A 324 -29.36 -0.94 12.44
C ARG A 324 -28.48 -0.01 13.28
N LYS A 325 -27.61 0.78 12.65
CA LYS A 325 -26.85 1.89 13.22
C LYS A 325 -27.39 3.22 12.69
#